data_a8c55e13fda32cf5d1e803b819bf79f0
#
_entry.id   a8c55e13fda32cf5d1e803b819bf79f0
#
_cell.length_a   1.000
_cell.length_b   1.000
_cell.length_c   1.000
_cell.angle_alpha   90.00
_cell.angle_beta   90.00
_cell.angle_gamma   90.00
#
_symmetry.space_group_name_H-M   'P 1'
#
loop_
_entity.id
_entity.type
_entity.pdbx_description
1 polymer ?
#
loop_
_entity_poly.entity_id
_entity_poly.type
_entity_poly.pdbx_seq_one_letter_code
_entity_poly.pdbx_strand_id
1 'polypeptide(L)'
;MRYILCIVALCVSLSASAQSVDRVKQELLKTSIEGSSVNVMDDDGTRSAVRAVEAQRRSKEVNGFRIVIFSNNGQYASDNADKVLNEFKSLYPHINAYLVYESPYFKVSVGDCLSMEEAQILMAKILPNYPKAFPRRESIKLEALTAPLTAPVEATDSLAMELPIL
;
A
#
# COMPACT_ATOMS: atom_id res chain seq x y z
N MET A 1 -17.34 34.58 25.67
CA MET A 1 -17.70 35.00 24.31
C MET A 1 -16.52 35.54 23.50
N ARG A 2 -15.62 36.37 24.07
CA ARG A 2 -14.48 36.95 23.31
C ARG A 2 -13.51 35.89 22.73
N TYR A 3 -13.24 34.80 23.41
CA TYR A 3 -12.35 33.74 22.94
C TYR A 3 -12.97 32.84 21.85
N ILE A 4 -14.27 32.66 21.85
CA ILE A 4 -14.99 31.89 20.83
C ILE A 4 -14.93 32.65 19.47
N LEU A 5 -15.05 33.95 19.50
CA LEU A 5 -14.91 34.78 18.30
C LEU A 5 -13.49 34.74 17.69
N CYS A 6 -12.45 34.69 18.53
CA CYS A 6 -11.07 34.54 18.07
C CYS A 6 -10.80 33.14 17.46
N ILE A 7 -11.38 32.08 18.02
CA ILE A 7 -11.23 30.71 17.50
C ILE A 7 -11.94 30.57 16.14
N VAL A 8 -13.13 31.15 15.99
CA VAL A 8 -13.87 31.16 14.73
C VAL A 8 -13.12 31.94 13.66
N ALA A 9 -12.55 33.11 14.01
CA ALA A 9 -11.73 33.90 13.09
C ALA A 9 -10.45 33.15 12.64
N LEU A 10 -9.82 32.39 13.53
CA LEU A 10 -8.65 31.58 13.24
C LEU A 10 -8.98 30.39 12.32
N CYS A 11 -10.14 29.77 12.48
CA CYS A 11 -10.58 28.66 11.61
C CYS A 11 -10.93 29.12 10.19
N VAL A 12 -11.39 30.35 10.00
CA VAL A 12 -11.71 30.87 8.67
C VAL A 12 -10.46 31.25 7.86
N SER A 13 -9.34 31.55 8.51
CA SER A 13 -8.07 31.85 7.84
C SER A 13 -7.30 30.65 7.30
N LEU A 14 -7.67 29.41 7.67
CA LEU A 14 -7.00 28.18 7.27
C LEU A 14 -7.57 27.52 5.99
N SER A 15 -8.60 28.09 5.39
CA SER A 15 -9.12 27.64 4.08
C SER A 15 -8.32 28.23 2.91
N ALA A 16 -6.98 28.14 2.96
CA ALA A 16 -6.15 28.39 1.80
C ALA A 16 -6.36 27.23 0.81
N SER A 17 -7.33 27.39 -0.08
CA SER A 17 -7.58 26.47 -1.18
C SER A 17 -6.32 26.37 -2.03
N ALA A 18 -5.76 25.18 -2.14
CA ALA A 18 -4.75 24.86 -3.14
C ALA A 18 -5.41 25.11 -4.52
N GLN A 19 -5.13 26.26 -5.12
CA GLN A 19 -5.63 26.61 -6.43
C GLN A 19 -4.94 25.67 -7.43
N SER A 20 -5.71 24.92 -8.20
CA SER A 20 -5.16 24.08 -9.26
C SER A 20 -4.49 24.99 -10.31
N VAL A 21 -3.37 24.55 -10.85
CA VAL A 21 -2.59 25.24 -11.89
C VAL A 21 -3.48 25.62 -13.08
N ASP A 22 -4.48 24.79 -13.40
CA ASP A 22 -5.44 25.05 -14.47
C ASP A 22 -6.33 26.27 -14.21
N ARG A 23 -6.65 26.56 -12.95
CA ARG A 23 -7.45 27.73 -12.58
C ARG A 23 -6.66 29.03 -12.76
N VAL A 24 -5.40 29.03 -12.34
CA VAL A 24 -4.48 30.18 -12.56
C VAL A 24 -4.24 30.39 -14.05
N LYS A 25 -4.12 29.32 -14.83
CA LYS A 25 -3.97 29.40 -16.28
C LYS A 25 -5.20 30.00 -16.96
N GLN A 26 -6.41 29.61 -16.55
CA GLN A 26 -7.66 30.18 -17.05
C GLN A 26 -7.83 31.67 -16.66
N GLU A 27 -7.38 32.05 -15.49
CA GLU A 27 -7.45 33.43 -15.02
C GLU A 27 -6.47 34.34 -15.77
N LEU A 28 -5.26 33.83 -16.06
CA LEU A 28 -4.26 34.53 -16.90
C LEU A 28 -4.74 34.71 -18.35
N LEU A 29 -5.50 33.76 -18.89
CA LEU A 29 -6.08 33.87 -20.23
C LEU A 29 -7.26 34.85 -20.30
N LYS A 30 -7.95 35.13 -19.16
CA LYS A 30 -9.05 36.09 -19.07
C LYS A 30 -8.57 37.51 -18.86
N THR A 31 -7.38 37.71 -18.32
CA THR A 31 -6.80 39.05 -18.10
C THR A 31 -6.11 39.54 -19.38
N SER A 32 -6.89 39.76 -20.41
CA SER A 32 -6.44 40.45 -21.63
C SER A 32 -6.41 41.95 -21.32
N ILE A 33 -5.25 42.46 -21.01
CA ILE A 33 -5.00 43.90 -21.07
C ILE A 33 -4.92 44.24 -22.56
N GLU A 34 -5.65 45.29 -22.98
CA GLU A 34 -5.76 45.74 -24.36
C GLU A 34 -4.42 45.66 -25.11
N GLY A 35 -4.32 44.75 -26.08
CA GLY A 35 -3.20 44.65 -27.03
C GLY A 35 -2.16 43.54 -26.78
N SER A 36 -2.23 42.77 -25.71
CA SER A 36 -1.32 41.63 -25.52
C SER A 36 -2.07 40.31 -25.31
N SER A 37 -1.93 39.41 -26.27
CA SER A 37 -2.42 38.01 -26.14
C SER A 37 -1.28 37.12 -25.65
N VAL A 38 -1.45 36.52 -24.48
CA VAL A 38 -0.52 35.48 -24.02
C VAL A 38 -0.92 34.16 -24.68
N ASN A 39 -0.15 33.76 -25.69
CA ASN A 39 -0.33 32.45 -26.33
C ASN A 39 0.54 31.43 -25.58
N VAL A 40 -0.10 30.64 -24.69
CA VAL A 40 0.58 29.54 -24.03
C VAL A 40 0.64 28.35 -24.99
N MET A 41 1.73 28.28 -25.75
CA MET A 41 2.05 27.09 -26.54
C MET A 41 2.47 25.96 -25.60
N ASP A 42 1.52 25.14 -25.19
CA ASP A 42 1.82 23.84 -24.62
C ASP A 42 2.27 22.93 -25.76
N ASP A 43 3.53 22.60 -25.80
CA ASP A 43 4.06 21.61 -26.73
C ASP A 43 3.39 20.25 -26.45
N ASP A 44 2.85 19.61 -27.48
CA ASP A 44 2.20 18.31 -27.40
C ASP A 44 3.15 17.23 -26.83
N GLY A 45 4.47 17.41 -27.04
CA GLY A 45 5.50 16.59 -26.42
C GLY A 45 5.54 16.70 -24.89
N THR A 46 5.39 17.91 -24.36
CA THR A 46 5.34 18.14 -22.90
C THR A 46 4.08 17.54 -22.30
N ARG A 47 2.94 17.68 -22.94
CA ARG A 47 1.67 17.05 -22.48
C ARG A 47 1.72 15.53 -22.51
N SER A 48 2.31 14.96 -23.56
CA SER A 48 2.48 13.51 -23.67
C SER A 48 3.45 12.97 -22.61
N ALA A 49 4.53 13.68 -22.34
CA ALA A 49 5.49 13.34 -21.28
C ALA A 49 4.85 13.41 -19.89
N VAL A 50 4.08 14.45 -19.59
CA VAL A 50 3.35 14.57 -18.30
C VAL A 50 2.35 13.45 -18.15
N ARG A 51 1.56 13.13 -19.20
CA ARG A 51 0.62 12.01 -19.18
C ARG A 51 1.31 10.66 -19.01
N ALA A 52 2.48 10.46 -19.64
CA ALA A 52 3.28 9.25 -19.47
C ALA A 52 3.79 9.09 -18.05
N VAL A 53 4.28 10.18 -17.43
CA VAL A 53 4.71 10.19 -16.02
C VAL A 53 3.53 9.99 -15.07
N GLU A 54 2.37 10.58 -15.34
CA GLU A 54 1.15 10.35 -14.54
C GLU A 54 0.62 8.93 -14.69
N ALA A 55 0.66 8.35 -15.89
CA ALA A 55 0.32 6.95 -16.12
C ALA A 55 1.28 6.01 -15.39
N GLN A 56 2.57 6.35 -15.34
CA GLN A 56 3.59 5.61 -14.61
C GLN A 56 3.46 5.78 -13.09
N ARG A 57 3.04 6.96 -12.60
CA ARG A 57 2.69 7.19 -11.18
C ARG A 57 1.40 6.47 -10.77
N ARG A 58 0.53 6.16 -11.70
CA ARG A 58 -0.62 5.27 -11.51
C ARG A 58 -0.24 3.79 -11.66
N SER A 59 1.06 3.47 -11.74
CA SER A 59 1.52 2.11 -11.55
C SER A 59 0.94 1.66 -10.21
N LYS A 60 0.02 0.73 -10.27
CA LYS A 60 -0.69 0.18 -9.11
C LYS A 60 0.24 -0.65 -8.21
N GLU A 61 1.52 -0.44 -8.31
CA GLU A 61 2.56 -1.20 -7.63
C GLU A 61 3.53 -0.26 -6.91
N VAL A 62 3.90 -0.64 -5.71
CA VAL A 62 4.91 0.03 -4.87
C VAL A 62 6.02 -0.94 -4.51
N ASN A 63 7.22 -0.42 -4.34
CA ASN A 63 8.33 -1.22 -3.83
C ASN A 63 8.10 -1.51 -2.34
N GLY A 64 8.09 -2.78 -1.99
CA GLY A 64 7.93 -3.25 -0.63
C GLY A 64 8.74 -4.50 -0.36
N PHE A 65 8.31 -5.29 0.61
CA PHE A 65 8.99 -6.51 1.06
C PHE A 65 7.97 -7.63 1.23
N ARG A 66 8.36 -8.84 0.78
CA ARG A 66 7.68 -10.09 1.11
C ARG A 66 8.65 -11.02 1.80
N ILE A 67 8.13 -11.95 2.55
CA ILE A 67 8.95 -12.95 3.24
C ILE A 67 8.89 -14.24 2.43
N VAL A 68 10.04 -14.68 1.95
CA VAL A 68 10.17 -15.96 1.24
C VAL A 68 10.26 -17.07 2.27
N ILE A 69 9.30 -17.98 2.26
CA ILE A 69 9.22 -19.14 3.17
C ILE A 69 9.64 -20.44 2.51
N PHE A 70 9.62 -20.48 1.16
CA PHE A 70 10.02 -21.64 0.37
C PHE A 70 10.67 -21.19 -0.93
N SER A 71 11.75 -21.88 -1.33
CA SER A 71 12.39 -21.71 -2.64
C SER A 71 13.10 -22.99 -3.03
N ASN A 72 12.69 -23.62 -4.14
CA ASN A 72 13.29 -24.87 -4.62
C ASN A 72 13.18 -24.95 -6.15
N ASN A 73 14.09 -25.71 -6.77
CA ASN A 73 14.14 -25.97 -8.21
C ASN A 73 14.23 -27.47 -8.56
N GLY A 74 14.01 -28.35 -7.57
CA GLY A 74 14.05 -29.81 -7.76
C GLY A 74 12.86 -30.35 -8.56
N GLN A 75 12.88 -31.65 -8.83
CA GLN A 75 11.88 -32.34 -9.65
C GLN A 75 10.43 -32.19 -9.15
N TYR A 76 10.21 -32.06 -7.85
CA TYR A 76 8.89 -31.88 -7.22
C TYR A 76 8.72 -30.50 -6.59
N ALA A 77 9.48 -29.49 -7.09
CA ALA A 77 9.49 -28.16 -6.50
C ALA A 77 8.12 -27.47 -6.58
N SER A 78 7.38 -27.67 -7.66
CA SER A 78 6.02 -27.15 -7.83
C SER A 78 5.06 -27.71 -6.80
N ASP A 79 4.98 -29.06 -6.72
CA ASP A 79 4.06 -29.75 -5.79
C ASP A 79 4.36 -29.42 -4.32
N ASN A 80 5.66 -29.31 -4.00
CA ASN A 80 6.09 -28.92 -2.65
C ASN A 80 5.76 -27.44 -2.35
N ALA A 81 5.88 -26.55 -3.34
CA ALA A 81 5.49 -25.17 -3.20
C ALA A 81 3.98 -25.02 -2.96
N ASP A 82 3.14 -25.79 -3.70
CA ASP A 82 1.70 -25.82 -3.48
C ASP A 82 1.31 -26.32 -2.09
N LYS A 83 1.99 -27.37 -1.60
CA LYS A 83 1.77 -27.88 -0.23
C LYS A 83 2.10 -26.81 0.81
N VAL A 84 3.27 -26.18 0.70
CA VAL A 84 3.69 -25.12 1.63
C VAL A 84 2.73 -23.91 1.57
N LEU A 85 2.26 -23.52 0.38
CA LEU A 85 1.28 -22.46 0.20
C LEU A 85 -0.03 -22.76 0.93
N ASN A 86 -0.56 -23.98 0.77
CA ASN A 86 -1.82 -24.39 1.38
C ASN A 86 -1.69 -24.54 2.90
N GLU A 87 -0.58 -25.10 3.37
CA GLU A 87 -0.26 -25.17 4.80
C GLU A 87 -0.19 -23.77 5.42
N PHE A 88 0.53 -22.87 4.79
CA PHE A 88 0.63 -21.48 5.27
C PHE A 88 -0.73 -20.78 5.35
N LYS A 89 -1.56 -20.90 4.32
CA LYS A 89 -2.92 -20.32 4.31
C LYS A 89 -3.82 -20.88 5.41
N SER A 90 -3.63 -22.13 5.79
CA SER A 90 -4.37 -22.75 6.89
C SER A 90 -3.91 -22.24 8.25
N LEU A 91 -2.62 -22.01 8.44
CA LEU A 91 -2.04 -21.50 9.68
C LEU A 91 -2.23 -19.99 9.84
N TYR A 92 -2.20 -19.25 8.73
CA TYR A 92 -2.21 -17.79 8.70
C TYR A 92 -3.22 -17.24 7.66
N PRO A 93 -4.52 -17.45 7.85
CA PRO A 93 -5.55 -17.10 6.85
C PRO A 93 -5.64 -15.61 6.53
N HIS A 94 -5.14 -14.75 7.41
CA HIS A 94 -5.17 -13.28 7.24
C HIS A 94 -3.93 -12.72 6.55
N ILE A 95 -2.95 -13.56 6.21
CA ILE A 95 -1.72 -13.13 5.56
C ILE A 95 -1.75 -13.63 4.12
N ASN A 96 -1.59 -12.70 3.17
CA ASN A 96 -1.52 -13.04 1.76
C ASN A 96 -0.31 -13.92 1.48
N ALA A 97 -0.50 -14.96 0.68
CA ALA A 97 0.55 -15.88 0.26
C ALA A 97 0.50 -16.10 -1.25
N TYR A 98 1.66 -16.08 -1.87
CA TYR A 98 1.85 -16.10 -3.31
C TYR A 98 2.84 -17.20 -3.70
N LEU A 99 2.47 -17.98 -4.73
CA LEU A 99 3.38 -18.91 -5.39
C LEU A 99 3.81 -18.27 -6.70
N VAL A 100 5.10 -18.15 -6.91
CA VAL A 100 5.70 -17.55 -8.11
C VAL A 100 6.78 -18.47 -8.65
N TYR A 101 6.75 -18.68 -9.96
CA TYR A 101 7.85 -19.33 -10.68
C TYR A 101 8.81 -18.27 -11.21
N GLU A 102 10.00 -18.20 -10.64
CA GLU A 102 11.13 -17.44 -11.16
C GLU A 102 12.21 -18.44 -11.60
N SER A 103 12.30 -18.66 -12.89
CA SER A 103 13.18 -19.68 -13.45
C SER A 103 14.60 -19.68 -12.84
N PRO A 104 15.11 -20.83 -12.35
CA PRO A 104 14.48 -22.15 -12.30
C PRO A 104 13.71 -22.46 -11.01
N TYR A 105 13.42 -21.50 -10.13
CA TYR A 105 12.91 -21.72 -8.79
C TYR A 105 11.40 -21.52 -8.70
N PHE A 106 10.72 -22.44 -7.99
CA PHE A 106 9.40 -22.19 -7.42
C PHE A 106 9.56 -21.60 -6.03
N LYS A 107 8.89 -20.47 -5.79
CA LYS A 107 8.98 -19.71 -4.54
C LYS A 107 7.61 -19.50 -3.95
N VAL A 108 7.51 -19.59 -2.62
CA VAL A 108 6.35 -19.11 -1.88
C VAL A 108 6.78 -17.91 -1.06
N SER A 109 6.17 -16.76 -1.35
CA SER A 109 6.36 -15.50 -0.62
C SER A 109 5.06 -15.10 0.08
N VAL A 110 5.18 -14.49 1.26
CA VAL A 110 4.05 -14.15 2.13
C VAL A 110 4.16 -12.73 2.67
N GLY A 111 3.00 -12.13 2.92
CA GLY A 111 2.89 -10.76 3.42
C GLY A 111 3.09 -9.71 2.32
N ASP A 112 2.54 -8.53 2.56
CA ASP A 112 2.66 -7.35 1.70
C ASP A 112 3.11 -6.20 2.58
N CYS A 113 4.43 -6.14 2.91
CA CYS A 113 5.02 -5.17 3.82
C CYS A 113 5.59 -3.98 3.04
N LEU A 114 5.30 -2.77 3.48
CA LEU A 114 5.81 -1.55 2.85
C LEU A 114 7.21 -1.18 3.33
N SER A 115 7.58 -1.64 4.53
CA SER A 115 8.87 -1.38 5.14
C SER A 115 9.59 -2.66 5.56
N MET A 116 10.91 -2.57 5.78
CA MET A 116 11.71 -3.69 6.29
C MET A 116 11.34 -4.03 7.74
N GLU A 117 11.00 -3.02 8.55
CA GLU A 117 10.59 -3.18 9.95
C GLU A 117 9.29 -3.99 10.03
N GLU A 118 8.31 -3.68 9.17
CA GLU A 118 7.08 -4.44 9.06
C GLU A 118 7.33 -5.89 8.66
N ALA A 119 8.21 -6.11 7.69
CA ALA A 119 8.62 -7.45 7.26
C ALA A 119 9.31 -8.23 8.40
N GLN A 120 10.15 -7.57 9.21
CA GLN A 120 10.79 -8.21 10.37
C GLN A 120 9.78 -8.59 11.46
N ILE A 121 8.79 -7.75 11.73
CA ILE A 121 7.71 -8.05 12.67
C ILE A 121 6.90 -9.27 12.19
N LEU A 122 6.53 -9.30 10.91
CA LEU A 122 5.83 -10.41 10.32
C LEU A 122 6.69 -11.68 10.34
N MET A 123 7.96 -11.56 9.97
CA MET A 123 8.91 -12.68 10.01
C MET A 123 9.03 -13.28 11.40
N ALA A 124 9.09 -12.47 12.46
CA ALA A 124 9.15 -12.97 13.84
C ALA A 124 7.94 -13.85 14.22
N LYS A 125 6.75 -13.54 13.68
CA LYS A 125 5.54 -14.36 13.90
C LYS A 125 5.59 -15.72 13.22
N ILE A 126 6.21 -15.80 12.02
CA ILE A 126 6.20 -17.03 11.21
C ILE A 126 7.44 -17.90 11.41
N LEU A 127 8.53 -17.36 11.96
CA LEU A 127 9.79 -18.07 12.21
C LEU A 127 9.63 -19.41 12.96
N PRO A 128 8.73 -19.56 13.96
CA PRO A 128 8.53 -20.84 14.62
C PRO A 128 8.16 -21.99 13.67
N ASN A 129 7.37 -21.69 12.64
CA ASN A 129 6.95 -22.69 11.64
C ASN A 129 7.86 -22.69 10.40
N TYR A 130 8.48 -21.56 10.08
CA TYR A 130 9.33 -21.39 8.89
C TYR A 130 10.69 -20.81 9.27
N PRO A 131 11.60 -21.57 9.88
CA PRO A 131 12.86 -21.06 10.43
C PRO A 131 13.86 -20.57 9.37
N LYS A 132 13.64 -20.93 8.10
CA LYS A 132 14.47 -20.48 6.96
C LYS A 132 13.88 -19.30 6.22
N ALA A 133 12.83 -18.66 6.76
CA ALA A 133 12.20 -17.50 6.14
C ALA A 133 13.14 -16.29 6.12
N PHE A 134 13.11 -15.53 5.03
CA PHE A 134 13.89 -14.31 4.89
C PHE A 134 13.12 -13.23 4.12
N PRO A 135 13.32 -11.95 4.46
CA PRO A 135 12.67 -10.84 3.74
C PRO A 135 13.35 -10.60 2.40
N ARG A 136 12.56 -10.33 1.37
CA ARG A 136 12.99 -9.98 0.03
C ARG A 136 12.23 -8.76 -0.46
N ARG A 137 12.92 -7.87 -1.18
CA ARG A 137 12.28 -6.74 -1.85
C ARG A 137 11.52 -7.23 -3.07
N GLU A 138 10.25 -6.88 -3.15
CA GLU A 138 9.34 -7.22 -4.25
C GLU A 138 8.42 -6.04 -4.57
N SER A 139 7.85 -6.03 -5.77
CA SER A 139 6.80 -5.11 -6.16
C SER A 139 5.47 -5.58 -5.58
N ILE A 140 4.80 -4.71 -4.85
CA ILE A 140 3.53 -4.99 -4.18
C ILE A 140 2.43 -4.22 -4.89
N LYS A 141 1.36 -4.90 -5.28
CA LYS A 141 0.18 -4.26 -5.87
C LYS A 141 -0.57 -3.48 -4.79
N LEU A 142 -0.93 -2.23 -5.08
CA LEU A 142 -1.72 -1.39 -4.17
C LEU A 142 -3.06 -2.04 -3.78
N GLU A 143 -3.64 -2.83 -4.68
CA GLU A 143 -4.87 -3.59 -4.42
C GLU A 143 -4.70 -4.61 -3.28
N ALA A 144 -3.51 -5.18 -3.12
CA ALA A 144 -3.21 -6.12 -2.03
C ALA A 144 -3.17 -5.43 -0.66
N LEU A 145 -2.84 -4.13 -0.63
CA LEU A 145 -2.79 -3.32 0.60
C LEU A 145 -4.15 -2.75 0.99
N THR A 146 -5.07 -2.60 0.02
CA THR A 146 -6.40 -2.02 0.23
C THR A 146 -7.50 -3.07 0.37
N ALA A 147 -7.17 -4.36 0.20
CA ALA A 147 -8.12 -5.44 0.44
C ALA A 147 -8.63 -5.32 1.88
N PRO A 148 -9.95 -5.18 2.11
CA PRO A 148 -10.47 -5.15 3.45
C PRO A 148 -10.05 -6.42 4.16
N LEU A 149 -9.52 -6.30 5.37
CA LEU A 149 -9.34 -7.41 6.28
C LEU A 149 -10.72 -7.97 6.61
N THR A 150 -11.25 -8.81 5.73
CA THR A 150 -12.52 -9.49 5.92
C THR A 150 -12.30 -10.68 6.87
N ALA A 151 -12.03 -10.35 8.14
CA ALA A 151 -12.36 -11.25 9.23
C ALA A 151 -13.01 -10.41 10.31
N PRO A 152 -14.19 -10.83 10.82
CA PRO A 152 -14.74 -10.24 12.02
C PRO A 152 -13.69 -10.40 13.13
N VAL A 153 -13.29 -9.31 13.72
CA VAL A 153 -12.65 -9.34 15.03
C VAL A 153 -13.76 -9.82 15.96
N GLU A 154 -13.86 -11.12 16.18
CA GLU A 154 -14.57 -11.62 17.34
C GLU A 154 -13.80 -11.08 18.54
N ALA A 155 -14.33 -10.01 19.10
CA ALA A 155 -13.98 -9.53 20.40
C ALA A 155 -14.18 -10.69 21.36
N THR A 156 -13.09 -11.35 21.73
CA THR A 156 -13.08 -12.31 22.84
C THR A 156 -13.17 -11.49 24.13
N ASP A 157 -14.36 -10.93 24.35
CA ASP A 157 -14.78 -10.39 25.62
C ASP A 157 -15.35 -11.56 26.42
N SER A 158 -14.49 -12.34 27.04
CA SER A 158 -14.84 -13.39 27.97
C SER A 158 -13.67 -13.66 28.90
N LEU A 159 -13.29 -12.65 29.68
CA LEU A 159 -12.64 -12.84 30.97
C LEU A 159 -13.59 -12.38 32.08
N ALA A 160 -14.76 -13.00 32.12
CA ALA A 160 -15.49 -13.10 33.36
C ALA A 160 -14.74 -14.10 34.25
N MET A 161 -13.83 -13.58 35.04
CA MET A 161 -13.17 -14.30 36.10
C MET A 161 -14.16 -14.45 37.24
N GLU A 162 -14.95 -15.53 37.25
CA GLU A 162 -15.69 -15.95 38.45
C GLU A 162 -14.70 -16.34 39.54
N LEU A 163 -14.57 -15.48 40.54
CA LEU A 163 -13.95 -15.81 41.81
C LEU A 163 -14.91 -16.70 42.59
N PRO A 164 -14.53 -17.88 43.09
CA PRO A 164 -15.36 -18.63 44.00
C PRO A 164 -15.37 -17.97 45.37
N ILE A 165 -16.55 -17.64 45.82
CA ILE A 165 -16.81 -17.17 47.20
C ILE A 165 -16.82 -18.41 48.09
N LEU A 166 -15.89 -18.47 49.05
CA LEU A 166 -15.98 -19.31 50.24
C LEU A 166 -16.72 -18.56 51.34
#